data_5f3d65977020fb00bdc8c183086a893e
#
_entry.id   5f3d65977020fb00bdc8c183086a893e
#
_cell.length_a   1.000
_cell.length_b   1.000
_cell.length_c   1.000
_cell.angle_alpha   90.00
_cell.angle_beta   90.00
_cell.angle_gamma   90.00
#
_symmetry.space_group_name_H-M   'P 1'
#
loop_
_entity.id
_entity.type
_entity.pdbx_description
1 polymer ?
#
loop_
_entity_poly.entity_id
_entity_poly.type
_entity_poly.pdbx_seq_one_letter_code
_entity_poly.pdbx_strand_id
1 'polypeptide(L)'
;MFVDKVRITVIGGRGGDGAVAFHREKYVASGGPDGGDGGHGGSVILRVNDNLSTLLDFRYKRKYQAAAGVSGQGRKMAGKRGENLIIEVPRGTVVRDAETNQIIVDMSTGEDFILAKGGRGGWGNAHYATPTRQVPRFAKAGLKGQERDVILELKLLADVGLVGFPNVGKSTLFNVLAGDNISIVKDTPGVTRDRIYADVEWLNHKFTLVDTGGIEPESKDIILSQMRDQAQI
;
A
#
# COMPACT_ATOMS: atom_id res chain seq x y z
N MET A 1 -8.44 -6.11 18.02
CA MET A 1 -9.26 -6.26 16.82
C MET A 1 -8.32 -6.48 15.66
N PHE A 2 -8.42 -7.59 14.97
CA PHE A 2 -7.55 -7.99 13.87
C PHE A 2 -8.14 -7.51 12.53
N VAL A 3 -7.31 -7.03 11.61
CA VAL A 3 -7.70 -6.60 10.28
C VAL A 3 -6.78 -7.28 9.27
N ASP A 4 -7.33 -8.14 8.43
CA ASP A 4 -6.65 -8.92 7.41
C ASP A 4 -6.79 -8.33 6.00
N LYS A 5 -7.81 -7.50 5.77
CA LYS A 5 -8.09 -6.90 4.47
C LYS A 5 -8.47 -5.43 4.59
N VAL A 6 -7.82 -4.58 3.79
CA VAL A 6 -8.08 -3.14 3.78
C VAL A 6 -7.82 -2.53 2.41
N ARG A 7 -8.66 -1.56 2.02
CA ARG A 7 -8.47 -0.77 0.79
C ARG A 7 -7.79 0.56 1.14
N ILE A 8 -6.73 0.90 0.40
CA ILE A 8 -6.01 2.15 0.52
C ILE A 8 -5.78 2.79 -0.85
N THR A 9 -5.64 4.12 -0.87
CA THR A 9 -5.23 4.91 -2.04
C THR A 9 -3.80 5.37 -1.85
N VAL A 10 -2.95 5.10 -2.82
CA VAL A 10 -1.53 5.51 -2.81
C VAL A 10 -1.24 6.46 -3.96
N ILE A 11 -0.55 7.56 -3.67
CA ILE A 11 -0.27 8.62 -4.62
C ILE A 11 1.23 8.96 -4.58
N GLY A 12 1.91 8.79 -5.71
CA GLY A 12 3.26 9.29 -5.88
C GLY A 12 3.30 10.82 -5.84
N GLY A 13 4.36 11.40 -5.32
CA GLY A 13 4.54 12.85 -5.29
C GLY A 13 4.56 13.45 -6.70
N ARG A 14 4.01 14.63 -6.87
CA ARG A 14 4.12 15.40 -8.13
C ARG A 14 5.57 15.82 -8.33
N GLY A 15 6.07 15.82 -9.57
CA GLY A 15 7.31 16.48 -9.93
C GLY A 15 7.21 18.01 -9.79
N GLY A 16 8.31 18.65 -9.39
CA GLY A 16 8.43 20.10 -9.37
C GLY A 16 8.42 20.69 -10.79
N ASP A 17 7.99 21.91 -10.94
CA ASP A 17 7.96 22.61 -12.22
C ASP A 17 9.37 23.09 -12.59
N GLY A 18 9.72 23.11 -13.87
CA GLY A 18 10.92 23.76 -14.38
C GLY A 18 10.83 25.27 -14.25
N ALA A 19 11.95 25.92 -14.03
CA ALA A 19 12.01 27.37 -13.91
C ALA A 19 12.20 28.07 -15.26
N VAL A 20 11.62 29.27 -15.37
CA VAL A 20 11.96 30.24 -16.40
C VAL A 20 12.80 31.33 -15.76
N ALA A 21 14.09 31.33 -16.00
CA ALA A 21 15.01 32.35 -15.50
C ALA A 21 16.01 32.74 -16.58
N PHE A 22 16.56 33.94 -16.46
CA PHE A 22 17.57 34.46 -17.37
C PHE A 22 18.76 34.97 -16.56
N HIS A 23 19.94 34.73 -17.05
CA HIS A 23 21.16 35.23 -16.44
C HIS A 23 21.17 36.74 -16.41
N ARG A 24 21.45 37.33 -15.27
CA ARG A 24 21.55 38.79 -15.10
C ARG A 24 22.84 39.07 -14.40
N GLU A 25 23.69 39.85 -15.09
CA GLU A 25 24.91 40.40 -14.52
C GLU A 25 24.98 41.91 -14.76
N LYS A 26 25.80 42.58 -13.95
CA LYS A 26 26.06 43.98 -14.14
C LYS A 26 26.72 44.17 -15.52
N TYR A 27 26.17 45.05 -16.34
CA TYR A 27 26.56 45.33 -17.73
C TYR A 27 26.22 44.24 -18.79
N VAL A 28 25.46 43.22 -18.46
CA VAL A 28 24.92 42.25 -19.45
C VAL A 28 23.41 42.52 -19.62
N ALA A 29 23.03 43.13 -20.72
CA ALA A 29 21.65 43.52 -20.94
C ALA A 29 20.68 42.35 -21.16
N SER A 30 21.17 41.23 -21.71
CA SER A 30 20.38 40.02 -21.99
C SER A 30 21.24 38.80 -21.81
N GLY A 31 21.18 38.19 -20.62
CA GLY A 31 21.80 36.90 -20.39
C GLY A 31 21.00 35.74 -20.99
N GLY A 32 21.64 34.65 -21.26
CA GLY A 32 21.00 33.42 -21.76
C GLY A 32 20.01 32.81 -20.76
N PRO A 33 19.21 31.81 -21.19
CA PRO A 33 18.29 31.10 -20.31
C PRO A 33 19.05 30.36 -19.21
N ASP A 34 18.55 30.50 -17.99
CA ASP A 34 19.24 30.09 -16.76
C ASP A 34 18.32 29.36 -15.78
N GLY A 35 17.13 28.97 -16.23
CA GLY A 35 16.19 28.22 -15.42
C GLY A 35 16.61 26.77 -15.25
N GLY A 36 16.61 26.31 -14.00
CA GLY A 36 16.89 24.94 -13.63
C GLY A 36 15.66 24.02 -13.69
N ASP A 37 15.89 22.76 -13.62
CA ASP A 37 14.85 21.71 -13.69
C ASP A 37 14.12 21.57 -12.36
N GLY A 38 12.84 21.17 -12.40
CA GLY A 38 12.13 20.72 -11.22
C GLY A 38 12.62 19.36 -10.71
N GLY A 39 12.59 19.17 -9.41
CA GLY A 39 12.90 17.89 -8.77
C GLY A 39 11.84 16.82 -9.08
N HIS A 40 12.24 15.57 -9.10
CA HIS A 40 11.27 14.47 -9.19
C HIS A 40 10.45 14.37 -7.91
N GLY A 41 9.18 13.94 -8.00
CA GLY A 41 8.37 13.58 -6.83
C GLY A 41 8.86 12.30 -6.16
N GLY A 42 8.55 12.13 -4.88
CA GLY A 42 8.82 10.92 -4.13
C GLY A 42 7.92 9.77 -4.58
N SER A 43 8.39 8.55 -4.42
CA SER A 43 7.62 7.33 -4.68
C SER A 43 7.04 6.78 -3.38
N VAL A 44 5.94 6.01 -3.49
CA VAL A 44 5.40 5.22 -2.38
C VAL A 44 6.00 3.82 -2.48
N ILE A 45 6.65 3.38 -1.40
CA ILE A 45 7.38 2.11 -1.33
C ILE A 45 6.75 1.28 -0.22
N LEU A 46 6.44 0.02 -0.52
CA LEU A 46 6.09 -0.98 0.49
C LEU A 46 7.36 -1.65 1.00
N ARG A 47 7.42 -1.85 2.30
CA ARG A 47 8.49 -2.56 3.00
C ARG A 47 7.90 -3.54 3.99
N VAL A 48 8.46 -4.74 4.05
CA VAL A 48 8.07 -5.73 5.05
C VAL A 48 8.65 -5.35 6.41
N ASN A 49 7.80 -5.39 7.43
CA ASN A 49 8.19 -5.28 8.82
C ASN A 49 7.68 -6.51 9.59
N ASP A 50 8.60 -7.38 10.00
CA ASP A 50 8.28 -8.64 10.69
C ASP A 50 7.72 -8.45 12.10
N ASN A 51 7.77 -7.22 12.63
CA ASN A 51 7.17 -6.89 13.93
C ASN A 51 5.67 -6.56 13.83
N LEU A 52 5.14 -6.44 12.61
CA LEU A 52 3.72 -6.20 12.37
C LEU A 52 3.00 -7.52 12.12
N SER A 53 1.85 -7.72 12.80
CA SER A 53 1.00 -8.91 12.65
C SER A 53 -0.39 -8.60 12.09
N THR A 54 -0.73 -7.32 11.88
CA THR A 54 -2.08 -6.90 11.44
C THR A 54 -2.01 -5.67 10.55
N LEU A 55 -3.05 -5.48 9.73
CA LEU A 55 -3.24 -4.28 8.89
C LEU A 55 -4.09 -3.20 9.58
N LEU A 56 -4.18 -3.21 10.92
CA LEU A 56 -5.09 -2.35 11.67
C LEU A 56 -4.86 -0.85 11.41
N ASP A 57 -3.61 -0.41 11.29
CA ASP A 57 -3.25 1.00 11.09
C ASP A 57 -3.83 1.56 9.78
N PHE A 58 -3.96 0.72 8.76
CA PHE A 58 -4.52 1.09 7.46
C PHE A 58 -6.02 1.34 7.48
N ARG A 59 -6.72 0.88 8.53
CA ARG A 59 -8.14 1.16 8.72
C ARG A 59 -8.39 2.63 9.05
N TYR A 60 -7.47 3.24 9.79
CA TYR A 60 -7.59 4.64 10.22
C TYR A 60 -7.05 5.61 9.18
N LYS A 61 -5.97 5.26 8.51
CA LYS A 61 -5.38 6.07 7.44
C LYS A 61 -5.50 5.32 6.11
N ARG A 62 -6.33 5.83 5.21
CA ARG A 62 -6.60 5.19 3.91
C ARG A 62 -5.92 5.85 2.71
N LYS A 63 -5.36 7.05 2.89
CA LYS A 63 -4.69 7.79 1.82
C LYS A 63 -3.23 8.05 2.17
N TYR A 64 -2.35 7.64 1.27
CA TYR A 64 -0.90 7.75 1.41
C TYR A 64 -0.33 8.49 0.21
N GLN A 65 0.31 9.63 0.46
CA GLN A 65 0.88 10.46 -0.59
C GLN A 65 2.34 10.79 -0.28
N ALA A 66 3.25 10.50 -1.22
CA ALA A 66 4.64 10.87 -1.13
C ALA A 66 4.85 12.38 -1.37
N ALA A 67 5.98 12.90 -0.92
CA ALA A 67 6.31 14.31 -1.05
C ALA A 67 6.48 14.74 -2.52
N ALA A 68 6.04 15.94 -2.84
CA ALA A 68 6.27 16.53 -4.16
C ALA A 68 7.73 16.97 -4.32
N GLY A 69 8.21 16.98 -5.55
CA GLY A 69 9.49 17.60 -5.91
C GLY A 69 9.39 19.12 -5.86
N VAL A 70 10.49 19.78 -5.53
CA VAL A 70 10.60 21.22 -5.49
C VAL A 70 10.79 21.76 -6.90
N SER A 71 10.21 22.91 -7.20
CA SER A 71 10.40 23.59 -8.48
C SER A 71 11.87 24.01 -8.67
N GLY A 72 12.32 24.03 -9.93
CA GLY A 72 13.62 24.57 -10.30
C GLY A 72 13.75 26.07 -9.99
N GLN A 73 14.96 26.55 -9.94
CA GLN A 73 15.27 27.95 -9.65
C GLN A 73 16.20 28.53 -10.73
N GLY A 74 16.48 29.83 -10.66
CA GLY A 74 17.47 30.47 -11.51
C GLY A 74 18.88 29.92 -11.27
N ARG A 75 19.85 30.33 -12.06
CA ARG A 75 21.25 29.87 -12.05
C ARG A 75 21.37 28.37 -12.27
N LYS A 76 20.49 27.79 -13.09
CA LYS A 76 20.43 26.35 -13.42
C LYS A 76 20.31 25.45 -12.20
N MET A 77 19.81 25.99 -11.06
CA MET A 77 19.64 25.17 -9.86
C MET A 77 18.42 24.28 -9.99
N ALA A 78 18.64 22.96 -9.96
CA ALA A 78 17.58 21.98 -9.97
C ALA A 78 16.86 21.94 -8.61
N GLY A 79 15.53 21.74 -8.65
CA GLY A 79 14.73 21.52 -7.45
C GLY A 79 15.10 20.21 -6.75
N LYS A 80 14.98 20.19 -5.41
CA LYS A 80 15.17 18.97 -4.63
C LYS A 80 14.14 17.91 -4.99
N ARG A 81 14.55 16.66 -5.01
CA ARG A 81 13.64 15.51 -5.14
C ARG A 81 12.74 15.42 -3.90
N GLY A 82 11.46 15.09 -4.10
CA GLY A 82 10.55 14.75 -3.02
C GLY A 82 10.98 13.46 -2.31
N GLU A 83 10.77 13.40 -1.01
CA GLU A 83 11.07 12.23 -0.20
C GLU A 83 10.12 11.07 -0.53
N ASN A 84 10.67 9.86 -0.57
CA ASN A 84 9.87 8.66 -0.72
C ASN A 84 9.06 8.42 0.58
N LEU A 85 7.84 7.94 0.41
CA LEU A 85 7.01 7.47 1.51
C LEU A 85 7.16 5.96 1.63
N ILE A 86 7.69 5.49 2.75
CA ILE A 86 7.76 4.07 3.07
C ILE A 86 6.51 3.70 3.85
N ILE A 87 5.81 2.66 3.42
CA ILE A 87 4.67 2.05 4.09
C ILE A 87 5.10 0.66 4.52
N GLU A 88 5.11 0.44 5.83
CA GLU A 88 5.45 -0.85 6.40
C GLU A 88 4.23 -1.74 6.45
N VAL A 89 4.40 -2.99 5.99
CA VAL A 89 3.35 -4.01 5.97
C VAL A 89 3.86 -5.30 6.60
N PRO A 90 2.99 -6.11 7.21
CA PRO A 90 3.36 -7.43 7.70
C PRO A 90 3.87 -8.33 6.57
N ARG A 91 4.75 -9.28 6.90
CA ARG A 91 5.16 -10.33 5.96
C ARG A 91 3.97 -11.16 5.50
N GLY A 92 3.95 -11.52 4.21
CA GLY A 92 2.84 -12.26 3.59
C GLY A 92 1.64 -11.39 3.21
N THR A 93 1.79 -10.04 3.21
CA THR A 93 0.79 -9.15 2.67
C THR A 93 0.75 -9.24 1.14
N VAL A 94 -0.40 -9.59 0.58
CA VAL A 94 -0.67 -9.56 -0.85
C VAL A 94 -1.33 -8.24 -1.22
N VAL A 95 -0.80 -7.59 -2.23
CA VAL A 95 -1.33 -6.34 -2.75
C VAL A 95 -2.08 -6.61 -4.05
N ARG A 96 -3.36 -6.25 -4.08
CA ARG A 96 -4.21 -6.38 -5.26
C ARG A 96 -4.64 -5.02 -5.77
N ASP A 97 -4.84 -4.92 -7.06
CA ASP A 97 -5.49 -3.78 -7.66
C ASP A 97 -6.97 -3.76 -7.26
N ALA A 98 -7.49 -2.60 -6.85
CA ALA A 98 -8.84 -2.50 -6.31
C ALA A 98 -9.95 -2.61 -7.37
N GLU A 99 -9.63 -2.38 -8.66
CA GLU A 99 -10.57 -2.44 -9.77
C GLU A 99 -10.56 -3.83 -10.44
N THR A 100 -9.35 -4.32 -10.75
CA THR A 100 -9.18 -5.58 -11.51
C THR A 100 -9.05 -6.81 -10.61
N ASN A 101 -8.84 -6.62 -9.30
CA ASN A 101 -8.53 -7.66 -8.30
C ASN A 101 -7.29 -8.51 -8.64
N GLN A 102 -6.46 -8.07 -9.59
CA GLN A 102 -5.22 -8.76 -9.95
C GLN A 102 -4.15 -8.53 -8.89
N ILE A 103 -3.32 -9.54 -8.66
CA ILE A 103 -2.18 -9.45 -7.74
C ILE A 103 -1.13 -8.54 -8.39
N ILE A 104 -0.76 -7.46 -7.70
CA ILE A 104 0.33 -6.57 -8.07
C ILE A 104 1.65 -7.10 -7.53
N VAL A 105 1.68 -7.48 -6.24
CA VAL A 105 2.87 -8.01 -5.58
C VAL A 105 2.47 -8.83 -4.36
N ASP A 106 3.31 -9.81 -4.03
CA ASP A 106 3.27 -10.60 -2.80
C ASP A 106 4.51 -10.24 -1.96
N MET A 107 4.29 -9.67 -0.77
CA MET A 107 5.33 -9.19 0.13
C MET A 107 5.86 -10.31 1.05
N SER A 108 5.99 -11.54 0.55
CA SER A 108 6.54 -12.67 1.30
C SER A 108 8.07 -12.67 1.34
N THR A 109 8.74 -12.16 0.30
CA THR A 109 10.21 -12.18 0.15
C THR A 109 10.94 -11.12 0.99
N GLY A 110 10.24 -10.08 1.46
CA GLY A 110 10.86 -9.00 2.25
C GLY A 110 11.56 -7.92 1.42
N GLU A 111 11.49 -7.98 0.11
CA GLU A 111 12.06 -6.94 -0.77
C GLU A 111 11.16 -5.70 -0.81
N ASP A 112 11.80 -4.51 -0.88
CA ASP A 112 11.09 -3.25 -1.05
C ASP A 112 10.40 -3.20 -2.43
N PHE A 113 9.13 -2.82 -2.48
CA PHE A 113 8.38 -2.71 -3.72
C PHE A 113 7.85 -1.28 -3.95
N ILE A 114 8.10 -0.72 -5.15
CA ILE A 114 7.58 0.61 -5.52
C ILE A 114 6.13 0.47 -5.99
N LEU A 115 5.18 0.80 -5.11
CA LEU A 115 3.76 0.69 -5.38
C LEU A 115 3.24 1.81 -6.27
N ALA A 116 3.69 3.06 -6.05
CA ALA A 116 3.36 4.19 -6.90
C ALA A 116 4.60 5.07 -7.15
N LYS A 117 4.94 5.28 -8.42
CA LYS A 117 6.10 6.09 -8.82
C LYS A 117 5.78 7.58 -8.73
N GLY A 118 6.73 8.36 -8.23
CA GLY A 118 6.67 9.82 -8.28
C GLY A 118 6.74 10.37 -9.71
N GLY A 119 6.15 11.54 -9.91
CA GLY A 119 6.16 12.25 -11.18
C GLY A 119 7.55 12.80 -11.51
N ARG A 120 7.85 12.89 -12.80
CA ARG A 120 9.09 13.52 -13.27
C ARG A 120 9.02 15.03 -13.09
N GLY A 121 10.14 15.64 -12.68
CA GLY A 121 10.29 17.08 -12.69
C GLY A 121 10.27 17.67 -14.11
N GLY A 122 9.76 18.87 -14.22
CA GLY A 122 9.72 19.60 -15.48
C GLY A 122 11.09 20.17 -15.85
N TRP A 123 11.39 20.27 -17.11
CA TRP A 123 12.63 20.88 -17.60
C TRP A 123 12.55 22.39 -17.51
N GLY A 124 13.64 23.02 -17.04
CA GLY A 124 13.82 24.47 -17.06
C GLY A 124 14.02 25.03 -18.49
N ASN A 125 13.88 26.35 -18.63
CA ASN A 125 14.02 26.99 -19.94
C ASN A 125 15.42 26.84 -20.54
N ALA A 126 16.46 26.57 -19.73
CA ALA A 126 17.81 26.34 -20.24
C ALA A 126 17.89 25.17 -21.23
N HIS A 127 17.06 24.12 -21.08
CA HIS A 127 17.01 22.99 -22.01
C HIS A 127 16.44 23.30 -23.38
N TYR A 128 15.69 24.40 -23.51
CA TYR A 128 15.02 24.76 -24.76
C TYR A 128 15.75 25.82 -25.58
N ALA A 129 16.96 26.19 -25.15
CA ALA A 129 17.83 27.08 -25.91
C ALA A 129 18.36 26.36 -27.16
N THR A 130 18.13 26.97 -28.32
CA THR A 130 18.64 26.51 -29.61
C THR A 130 19.27 27.71 -30.34
N PRO A 131 20.12 27.50 -31.37
CA PRO A 131 20.68 28.60 -32.13
C PRO A 131 19.63 29.57 -32.68
N THR A 132 18.45 29.06 -33.04
CA THR A 132 17.32 29.84 -33.56
C THR A 132 16.42 30.42 -32.44
N ARG A 133 16.41 29.82 -31.25
CA ARG A 133 15.63 30.26 -30.11
C ARG A 133 16.55 30.45 -28.88
N GLN A 134 17.21 31.58 -28.82
CA GLN A 134 18.19 31.88 -27.79
C GLN A 134 17.56 32.28 -26.44
N VAL A 135 16.30 32.73 -26.44
CA VAL A 135 15.60 33.26 -25.24
C VAL A 135 14.25 32.54 -25.06
N PRO A 136 14.22 31.24 -24.72
CA PRO A 136 12.95 30.55 -24.47
C PRO A 136 12.30 31.04 -23.18
N ARG A 137 11.05 31.54 -23.29
CA ARG A 137 10.26 32.07 -22.17
C ARG A 137 9.26 31.05 -21.61
N PHE A 138 9.56 29.77 -21.72
CA PHE A 138 8.74 28.69 -21.22
C PHE A 138 9.59 27.60 -20.58
N ALA A 139 8.99 26.88 -19.64
CA ALA A 139 9.54 25.68 -19.01
C ALA A 139 8.44 24.62 -18.97
N LYS A 140 8.82 23.38 -18.71
CA LYS A 140 7.86 22.28 -18.56
C LYS A 140 7.36 22.19 -17.13
N ALA A 141 6.05 21.99 -16.97
CA ALA A 141 5.48 21.66 -15.68
C ALA A 141 5.89 20.24 -15.26
N GLY A 142 6.03 20.00 -13.96
CA GLY A 142 6.24 18.67 -13.41
C GLY A 142 5.03 17.77 -13.64
N LEU A 143 5.28 16.50 -13.88
CA LEU A 143 4.24 15.49 -14.10
C LEU A 143 3.62 15.05 -12.76
N LYS A 144 2.35 14.67 -12.79
CA LYS A 144 1.69 14.03 -11.65
C LYS A 144 2.36 12.68 -11.36
N GLY A 145 2.42 12.29 -10.09
CA GLY A 145 2.79 10.94 -9.70
C GLY A 145 1.70 9.94 -10.07
N GLN A 146 2.04 8.66 -10.02
CA GLN A 146 1.06 7.58 -10.20
C GLN A 146 0.10 7.57 -9.02
N GLU A 147 -1.18 7.35 -9.31
CA GLU A 147 -2.23 7.11 -8.33
C GLU A 147 -2.75 5.69 -8.53
N ARG A 148 -2.91 4.95 -7.43
CA ARG A 148 -3.46 3.59 -7.43
C ARG A 148 -4.33 3.37 -6.22
N ASP A 149 -5.48 2.75 -6.45
CA ASP A 149 -6.29 2.16 -5.40
C ASP A 149 -5.94 0.68 -5.27
N VAL A 150 -5.55 0.26 -4.08
CA VAL A 150 -5.13 -1.11 -3.85
C VAL A 150 -5.81 -1.70 -2.62
N ILE A 151 -5.93 -3.01 -2.64
CA ILE A 151 -6.37 -3.82 -1.52
C ILE A 151 -5.14 -4.52 -0.97
N LEU A 152 -4.86 -4.28 0.31
CA LEU A 152 -3.91 -5.05 1.08
C LEU A 152 -4.66 -6.22 1.71
N GLU A 153 -4.17 -7.43 1.52
CA GLU A 153 -4.73 -8.66 2.06
C GLU A 153 -3.61 -9.46 2.72
N LEU A 154 -3.73 -9.71 4.02
CA LEU A 154 -2.74 -10.47 4.77
C LEU A 154 -3.05 -11.96 4.65
N LYS A 155 -2.15 -12.72 4.05
CA LYS A 155 -2.20 -14.19 4.07
C LYS A 155 -1.76 -14.67 5.44
N LEU A 156 -2.72 -14.98 6.27
CA LEU A 156 -2.43 -15.63 7.54
C LEU A 156 -2.37 -17.13 7.32
N LEU A 157 -1.21 -17.68 7.60
CA LEU A 157 -1.09 -19.10 7.88
C LEU A 157 -1.48 -19.25 9.34
N ALA A 158 -2.62 -19.89 9.61
CA ALA A 158 -2.96 -20.30 10.97
C ALA A 158 -2.22 -21.60 11.26
N ASP A 159 -1.62 -21.68 12.44
CA ASP A 159 -0.94 -22.92 12.88
C ASP A 159 -1.96 -24.00 13.22
N VAL A 160 -3.13 -23.59 13.72
CA VAL A 160 -4.22 -24.50 14.11
C VAL A 160 -5.56 -23.96 13.62
N GLY A 161 -6.30 -24.80 12.91
CA GLY A 161 -7.66 -24.52 12.43
C GLY A 161 -8.71 -25.35 13.14
N LEU A 162 -9.77 -24.69 13.65
CA LEU A 162 -10.94 -25.38 14.21
C LEU A 162 -11.95 -25.63 13.10
N VAL A 163 -12.06 -26.90 12.65
CA VAL A 163 -12.97 -27.33 11.60
C VAL A 163 -14.01 -28.29 12.18
N GLY A 164 -15.28 -28.17 11.78
CA GLY A 164 -16.33 -29.08 12.24
C GLY A 164 -17.71 -28.60 11.84
N PHE A 165 -18.73 -29.41 12.12
CA PHE A 165 -20.12 -29.06 11.88
C PHE A 165 -20.58 -27.84 12.67
N PRO A 166 -21.66 -27.14 12.24
CA PRO A 166 -22.28 -26.09 13.03
C PRO A 166 -22.66 -26.61 14.44
N ASN A 167 -22.61 -25.73 15.42
CA ASN A 167 -23.05 -25.99 16.82
C ASN A 167 -22.30 -27.12 17.58
N VAL A 168 -21.11 -27.53 17.13
CA VAL A 168 -20.27 -28.49 17.87
C VAL A 168 -19.36 -27.86 18.92
N GLY A 169 -19.56 -26.59 19.24
CA GLY A 169 -18.80 -25.88 20.28
C GLY A 169 -17.44 -25.33 19.83
N LYS A 170 -17.16 -25.22 18.54
CA LYS A 170 -15.90 -24.65 18.01
C LYS A 170 -15.60 -23.26 18.53
N SER A 171 -16.56 -22.33 18.39
CA SER A 171 -16.40 -20.94 18.84
C SER A 171 -16.29 -20.83 20.36
N THR A 172 -16.90 -21.74 21.12
CA THR A 172 -16.70 -21.84 22.57
C THR A 172 -15.27 -22.28 22.89
N LEU A 173 -14.78 -23.32 22.24
CA LEU A 173 -13.40 -23.79 22.40
C LEU A 173 -12.39 -22.70 21.98
N PHE A 174 -12.65 -22.03 20.87
CA PHE A 174 -11.85 -20.88 20.39
C PHE A 174 -11.75 -19.79 21.47
N ASN A 175 -12.88 -19.36 22.03
CA ASN A 175 -12.91 -18.33 23.07
C ASN A 175 -12.18 -18.76 24.34
N VAL A 176 -12.30 -20.03 24.75
CA VAL A 176 -11.59 -20.57 25.91
C VAL A 176 -10.08 -20.55 25.68
N LEU A 177 -9.61 -20.95 24.51
CA LEU A 177 -8.18 -20.97 24.17
C LEU A 177 -7.61 -19.57 23.95
N ALA A 178 -8.38 -18.67 23.36
CA ALA A 178 -7.99 -17.27 23.14
C ALA A 178 -8.01 -16.42 24.43
N GLY A 179 -8.64 -16.92 25.50
CA GLY A 179 -8.76 -16.20 26.77
C GLY A 179 -9.75 -15.03 26.74
N ASP A 180 -10.50 -14.86 25.64
CA ASP A 180 -11.41 -13.74 25.43
C ASP A 180 -12.64 -14.18 24.60
N ASN A 181 -13.77 -13.45 24.72
CA ASN A 181 -14.99 -13.69 23.94
C ASN A 181 -14.89 -13.03 22.55
N ILE A 182 -13.99 -13.52 21.71
CA ILE A 182 -13.72 -12.96 20.37
C ILE A 182 -14.68 -13.53 19.33
N SER A 183 -14.96 -14.84 19.40
CA SER A 183 -15.86 -15.52 18.48
C SER A 183 -17.31 -15.49 18.99
N ILE A 184 -18.26 -15.24 18.07
CA ILE A 184 -19.68 -15.15 18.40
C ILE A 184 -20.24 -16.56 18.59
N VAL A 185 -20.63 -16.89 19.83
CA VAL A 185 -21.34 -18.13 20.16
C VAL A 185 -22.84 -17.89 20.00
N LYS A 186 -23.42 -18.34 18.86
CA LYS A 186 -24.87 -18.33 18.62
C LYS A 186 -25.30 -19.68 18.07
N ASP A 187 -26.47 -20.13 18.48
CA ASP A 187 -27.08 -21.38 18.04
C ASP A 187 -27.66 -21.35 16.61
N THR A 188 -27.37 -20.32 15.85
CA THR A 188 -27.86 -20.18 14.45
C THR A 188 -26.77 -20.62 13.48
N PRO A 189 -27.01 -21.62 12.62
CA PRO A 189 -26.07 -22.02 11.60
C PRO A 189 -25.72 -20.85 10.66
N GLY A 190 -24.45 -20.74 10.26
CA GLY A 190 -23.99 -19.74 9.29
C GLY A 190 -23.70 -18.35 9.86
N VAL A 191 -23.64 -18.17 11.19
CA VAL A 191 -23.36 -16.86 11.82
C VAL A 191 -21.91 -16.44 11.67
N THR A 192 -20.97 -17.39 11.67
CA THR A 192 -19.54 -17.08 11.48
C THR A 192 -19.22 -17.20 9.98
N ARG A 193 -19.32 -16.10 9.24
CA ARG A 193 -18.97 -16.04 7.80
C ARG A 193 -17.51 -15.69 7.57
N ASP A 194 -16.88 -14.99 8.51
CA ASP A 194 -15.51 -14.54 8.42
C ASP A 194 -14.61 -15.42 9.29
N ARG A 195 -13.38 -15.60 8.85
CA ARG A 195 -12.36 -16.28 9.65
C ARG A 195 -11.96 -15.38 10.81
N ILE A 196 -12.00 -15.90 12.03
CA ILE A 196 -11.58 -15.19 13.21
C ILE A 196 -10.25 -15.77 13.65
N TYR A 197 -9.26 -14.92 13.86
CA TYR A 197 -7.92 -15.29 14.26
C TYR A 197 -7.65 -14.81 15.67
N ALA A 198 -6.94 -15.62 16.45
CA ALA A 198 -6.44 -15.25 17.77
C ALA A 198 -5.04 -15.82 17.98
N ASP A 199 -4.16 -15.03 18.55
CA ASP A 199 -2.86 -15.50 19.03
C ASP A 199 -3.06 -16.14 20.40
N VAL A 200 -2.67 -17.39 20.53
CA VAL A 200 -2.85 -18.21 21.73
C VAL A 200 -1.48 -18.62 22.26
N GLU A 201 -1.33 -18.58 23.59
CA GLU A 201 -0.18 -19.13 24.28
C GLU A 201 -0.63 -20.31 25.15
N TRP A 202 -0.12 -21.51 24.84
CA TRP A 202 -0.42 -22.73 25.59
C TRP A 202 0.87 -23.48 25.90
N LEU A 203 1.12 -23.77 27.15
CA LEU A 203 2.31 -24.48 27.64
C LEU A 203 3.63 -23.89 27.08
N ASN A 204 3.77 -22.55 27.10
CA ASN A 204 4.91 -21.80 26.56
C ASN A 204 5.10 -21.90 25.02
N HIS A 205 4.12 -22.42 24.29
CA HIS A 205 4.07 -22.39 22.84
C HIS A 205 3.09 -21.32 22.36
N LYS A 206 3.54 -20.46 21.47
CA LYS A 206 2.70 -19.45 20.80
C LYS A 206 2.29 -19.98 19.44
N PHE A 207 1.00 -19.88 19.13
CA PHE A 207 0.45 -20.28 17.84
C PHE A 207 -0.79 -19.42 17.49
N THR A 208 -1.06 -19.30 16.21
CA THR A 208 -2.25 -18.58 15.71
C THR A 208 -3.36 -19.59 15.48
N LEU A 209 -4.48 -19.39 16.18
CA LEU A 209 -5.69 -20.20 16.09
C LEU A 209 -6.68 -19.52 15.15
N VAL A 210 -7.32 -20.28 14.25
CA VAL A 210 -8.38 -19.79 13.39
C VAL A 210 -9.70 -20.54 13.64
N ASP A 211 -10.79 -19.78 13.86
CA ASP A 211 -12.16 -20.31 13.82
C ASP A 211 -12.70 -20.14 12.39
N THR A 212 -12.91 -21.25 11.72
CA THR A 212 -13.57 -21.29 10.42
C THR A 212 -15.06 -21.51 10.67
N GLY A 213 -15.96 -20.73 10.08
CA GLY A 213 -17.40 -20.91 10.21
C GLY A 213 -17.83 -22.38 9.99
N GLY A 214 -19.03 -22.75 10.45
CA GLY A 214 -19.55 -24.12 10.33
C GLY A 214 -19.60 -24.60 8.89
N ILE A 215 -19.16 -25.83 8.61
CA ILE A 215 -19.28 -26.47 7.31
C ILE A 215 -20.66 -27.12 7.22
N GLU A 216 -21.51 -26.66 6.30
CA GLU A 216 -22.76 -27.34 5.93
C GLU A 216 -22.52 -28.27 4.74
N PRO A 217 -22.61 -29.62 4.90
CA PRO A 217 -22.27 -30.57 3.85
C PRO A 217 -23.16 -30.54 2.61
N GLU A 218 -24.39 -30.01 2.72
CA GLU A 218 -25.41 -30.06 1.68
C GLU A 218 -25.81 -28.73 1.09
N SER A 219 -25.15 -27.63 1.44
CA SER A 219 -25.50 -26.33 0.89
C SER A 219 -25.02 -26.19 -0.55
N LYS A 220 -25.95 -25.79 -1.42
CA LYS A 220 -25.68 -25.43 -2.82
C LYS A 220 -25.10 -24.02 -2.97
N ASP A 221 -24.74 -23.38 -1.87
CA ASP A 221 -24.21 -22.03 -1.87
C ASP A 221 -22.72 -22.05 -2.28
N ILE A 222 -22.38 -21.23 -3.27
CA ILE A 222 -21.02 -21.14 -3.85
C ILE A 222 -19.96 -20.82 -2.76
N ILE A 223 -20.35 -20.04 -1.74
CA ILE A 223 -19.46 -19.64 -0.62
C ILE A 223 -19.10 -20.87 0.23
N LEU A 224 -20.05 -21.74 0.50
CA LEU A 224 -19.84 -22.95 1.32
C LEU A 224 -19.06 -24.04 0.55
N SER A 225 -19.19 -24.11 -0.79
CA SER A 225 -18.35 -24.98 -1.61
C SER A 225 -16.87 -24.53 -1.58
N GLN A 226 -16.61 -23.22 -1.66
CA GLN A 226 -15.26 -22.67 -1.58
C GLN A 226 -14.63 -22.87 -0.18
N MET A 227 -15.41 -22.82 0.90
CA MET A 227 -14.95 -23.13 2.25
C MET A 227 -14.57 -24.61 2.41
N ARG A 228 -15.28 -25.52 1.74
CA ARG A 228 -14.97 -26.96 1.71
C ARG A 228 -13.63 -27.22 1.00
N ASP A 229 -13.42 -26.59 -0.16
CA ASP A 229 -12.20 -26.76 -0.95
C ASP A 229 -10.97 -26.22 -0.19
N GLN A 230 -11.15 -25.19 0.65
CA GLN A 230 -10.10 -24.64 1.50
C GLN A 230 -9.82 -25.45 2.78
N ALA A 231 -10.73 -26.32 3.19
CA ALA A 231 -10.56 -27.20 4.35
C ALA A 231 -9.93 -28.55 3.98
N GLN A 232 -9.79 -28.85 2.68
CA GLN A 232 -9.20 -30.09 2.17
C GLN A 232 -7.73 -29.94 1.73
N ILE A 233 -7.14 -28.74 1.88
CA ILE A 233 -5.71 -28.47 1.68
C ILE A 233 -5.00 -28.54 3.03
#